data_66524368896af8c54ee104c9d3e5191c
#
_entry.id   66524368896af8c54ee104c9d3e5191c
#
_cell.length_a   1.000
_cell.length_b   1.000
_cell.length_c   1.000
_cell.angle_alpha   90.00
_cell.angle_beta   90.00
_cell.angle_gamma   90.00
#
_symmetry.space_group_name_H-M   'P 1'
#
loop_
_entity.id
_entity.type
_entity.pdbx_description
1 polymer ?
#
loop_
_entity_poly.entity_id
_entity_poly.type
_entity_poly.pdbx_seq_one_letter_code
_entity_poly.pdbx_strand_id
1 'polypeptide(L)'
;MILLIDNYDSFTFNLYQMMGEIEPDLKVIRNDAMTVEEIRELHPAGIILSPGPGRPENAGICQELVAEMKGEMPILGVCLGEQAICQVYGGKVGYASRLMHGKQSDAKLDLTSPLFRGLPETIKVARYHSLAVEADSLNGTELAVTSTTEDDGEVMAVEDRGRRVFGVQFHPESIMTPEGHKILQNFVDITKSGNILDQLADYARVRVAEVKKKIPLEEMKRKAESMPPIEGFPFEQALKSDGMSFICECKKASPSKGLIAPEFPYLDIAREYEAAGATAISCLTEPKWFQGSKKYLEEIAANVSIPVLRKDFTVDEYMIYEARVLGAKVILLICAILDDETLKKYIGIADSLGLSAIVEAHDEEEVDRAAAAGARIIGVNNRNLKDFTVDIHNSINLRNRVPGDVLFIAESGIRSREDIEELERGRVNGVLIGESLMRAPDKREALNKLRGE
;
A
#
# COMPACT_ATOMS: atom_id res chain seq x y z
N MET A 1 -0.64 19.26 -11.46
CA MET A 1 -0.71 19.16 -12.95
C MET A 1 -0.88 17.68 -13.33
N ILE A 2 -1.83 17.36 -14.23
CA ILE A 2 -1.88 16.05 -14.89
C ILE A 2 -1.14 16.15 -16.23
N LEU A 3 -0.34 15.12 -16.58
CA LEU A 3 0.39 15.06 -17.83
C LEU A 3 -0.29 14.10 -18.81
N LEU A 4 -0.65 14.56 -19.99
CA LEU A 4 -1.18 13.75 -21.08
C LEU A 4 -0.11 13.50 -22.12
N ILE A 5 0.28 12.23 -22.32
CA ILE A 5 1.22 11.79 -23.35
C ILE A 5 0.43 11.52 -24.63
N ASP A 6 0.70 12.30 -25.67
CA ASP A 6 0.00 12.20 -26.96
C ASP A 6 0.75 11.24 -27.90
N ASN A 7 0.11 10.14 -28.24
CA ASN A 7 0.60 9.11 -29.15
C ASN A 7 0.25 9.43 -30.63
N TYR A 8 0.17 10.71 -31.00
CA TYR A 8 -0.13 11.17 -32.37
C TYR A 8 -1.52 10.75 -32.84
N ASP A 9 -2.50 10.76 -31.91
CA ASP A 9 -3.87 10.37 -32.18
C ASP A 9 -4.84 11.57 -32.28
N SER A 10 -5.79 11.49 -33.21
CA SER A 10 -6.80 12.53 -33.39
C SER A 10 -7.77 12.63 -32.19
N PHE A 11 -7.97 11.55 -31.44
CA PHE A 11 -8.83 11.53 -30.24
C PHE A 11 -8.14 12.08 -29.00
N THR A 12 -6.80 12.30 -29.02
CA THR A 12 -6.08 12.91 -27.90
C THR A 12 -6.68 14.26 -27.50
N PHE A 13 -7.11 15.06 -28.46
CA PHE A 13 -7.70 16.37 -28.16
C PHE A 13 -9.10 16.28 -27.57
N ASN A 14 -9.89 15.24 -27.89
CA ASN A 14 -11.16 14.99 -27.21
C ASN A 14 -10.91 14.61 -25.74
N LEU A 15 -9.92 13.75 -25.50
CA LEU A 15 -9.49 13.38 -24.15
C LEU A 15 -8.98 14.62 -23.39
N TYR A 16 -8.16 15.47 -24.04
CA TYR A 16 -7.68 16.74 -23.49
C TYR A 16 -8.82 17.68 -23.10
N GLN A 17 -9.82 17.86 -23.99
CA GLN A 17 -10.96 18.73 -23.72
C GLN A 17 -11.80 18.23 -22.53
N MET A 18 -12.15 16.94 -22.52
CA MET A 18 -12.93 16.36 -21.43
C MET A 18 -12.16 16.40 -20.11
N MET A 19 -10.87 16.11 -20.14
CA MET A 19 -10.01 16.22 -18.95
C MET A 19 -9.88 17.67 -18.46
N GLY A 20 -9.77 18.64 -19.39
CA GLY A 20 -9.66 20.06 -19.05
C GLY A 20 -10.92 20.65 -18.40
N GLU A 21 -12.10 20.06 -18.63
CA GLU A 21 -13.33 20.39 -17.91
C GLU A 21 -13.29 19.91 -16.45
N ILE A 22 -12.58 18.81 -16.19
CA ILE A 22 -12.47 18.18 -14.86
C ILE A 22 -11.30 18.77 -14.08
N GLU A 23 -10.13 18.89 -14.72
CA GLU A 23 -8.87 19.36 -14.13
C GLU A 23 -8.16 20.31 -15.09
N PRO A 24 -8.28 21.63 -14.86
CA PRO A 24 -7.68 22.64 -15.75
C PRO A 24 -6.15 22.63 -15.77
N ASP A 25 -5.49 22.13 -14.68
CA ASP A 25 -4.03 22.03 -14.63
C ASP A 25 -3.56 20.76 -15.37
N LEU A 26 -3.66 20.82 -16.69
CA LEU A 26 -3.40 19.74 -17.64
C LEU A 26 -2.37 20.18 -18.68
N LYS A 27 -1.33 19.39 -18.89
CA LYS A 27 -0.29 19.61 -19.91
C LYS A 27 -0.27 18.46 -20.89
N VAL A 28 -0.14 18.74 -22.19
CA VAL A 28 0.03 17.74 -23.25
C VAL A 28 1.45 17.80 -23.77
N ILE A 29 2.08 16.63 -23.93
CA ILE A 29 3.37 16.48 -24.63
C ILE A 29 3.28 15.29 -25.59
N ARG A 30 4.06 15.31 -26.66
CA ARG A 30 4.22 14.17 -27.57
C ARG A 30 5.04 13.05 -26.89
N ASN A 31 4.78 11.81 -27.29
CA ASN A 31 5.42 10.62 -26.74
C ASN A 31 6.94 10.48 -27.06
N ASP A 32 7.48 11.43 -27.80
CA ASP A 32 8.90 11.54 -28.19
C ASP A 32 9.52 12.90 -27.84
N ALA A 33 8.79 13.73 -27.07
CA ALA A 33 9.20 15.12 -26.80
C ALA A 33 10.07 15.28 -25.56
N MET A 34 10.03 14.34 -24.63
CA MET A 34 10.76 14.37 -23.34
C MET A 34 11.23 12.99 -22.96
N THR A 35 12.29 12.88 -22.16
CA THR A 35 12.71 11.65 -21.49
C THR A 35 11.89 11.40 -20.24
N VAL A 36 11.96 10.18 -19.67
CA VAL A 36 11.27 9.84 -18.42
C VAL A 36 11.78 10.68 -17.26
N GLU A 37 13.10 10.96 -17.19
CA GLU A 37 13.71 11.83 -16.19
C GLU A 37 13.16 13.26 -16.26
N GLU A 38 13.07 13.83 -17.44
CA GLU A 38 12.50 15.18 -17.63
C GLU A 38 11.02 15.22 -17.23
N ILE A 39 10.26 14.14 -17.46
CA ILE A 39 8.88 14.01 -17.02
C ILE A 39 8.83 13.91 -15.49
N ARG A 40 9.74 13.16 -14.86
CA ARG A 40 9.80 13.04 -13.39
C ARG A 40 10.08 14.39 -12.74
N GLU A 41 10.95 15.23 -13.33
CA GLU A 41 11.24 16.58 -12.85
C GLU A 41 10.03 17.54 -12.93
N LEU A 42 9.06 17.26 -13.78
CA LEU A 42 7.80 18.03 -13.81
C LEU A 42 6.88 17.75 -12.60
N HIS A 43 7.15 16.71 -11.82
CA HIS A 43 6.36 16.27 -10.68
C HIS A 43 4.84 16.20 -10.99
N PRO A 44 4.41 15.47 -12.04
CA PRO A 44 3.00 15.39 -12.36
C PRO A 44 2.21 14.67 -11.26
N ALA A 45 1.01 15.15 -10.96
CA ALA A 45 0.10 14.47 -10.02
C ALA A 45 -0.46 13.14 -10.57
N GLY A 46 -0.42 12.97 -11.87
CA GLY A 46 -0.81 11.76 -12.59
C GLY A 46 -0.50 11.86 -14.07
N ILE A 47 -0.42 10.72 -14.73
CA ILE A 47 -0.09 10.61 -16.15
C ILE A 47 -1.21 9.88 -16.90
N ILE A 48 -1.57 10.38 -18.08
CA ILE A 48 -2.49 9.71 -19.00
C ILE A 48 -1.73 9.40 -20.28
N LEU A 49 -1.75 8.14 -20.70
CA LEU A 49 -1.23 7.67 -21.99
C LEU A 49 -2.40 7.64 -22.98
N SER A 50 -2.36 8.45 -24.03
CA SER A 50 -3.45 8.58 -24.99
C SER A 50 -3.64 7.34 -25.85
N PRO A 51 -4.78 7.23 -26.55
CA PRO A 51 -4.88 6.38 -27.74
C PRO A 51 -3.79 6.69 -28.75
N GLY A 52 -3.60 5.79 -29.71
CA GLY A 52 -2.62 5.99 -30.77
C GLY A 52 -2.70 4.91 -31.86
N PRO A 53 -2.08 5.16 -33.03
CA PRO A 53 -2.00 4.16 -34.10
C PRO A 53 -0.89 3.15 -33.83
N GLY A 54 -1.03 1.98 -34.47
CA GLY A 54 0.02 0.97 -34.49
C GLY A 54 0.03 0.04 -33.28
N ARG A 55 1.23 -0.32 -32.85
CA ARG A 55 1.47 -1.25 -31.73
C ARG A 55 2.13 -0.55 -30.55
N PRO A 56 1.93 -1.01 -29.32
CA PRO A 56 2.49 -0.38 -28.13
C PRO A 56 4.04 -0.31 -28.13
N GLU A 57 4.71 -1.23 -28.82
CA GLU A 57 6.19 -1.17 -28.97
C GLU A 57 6.69 0.07 -29.73
N ASN A 58 5.79 0.72 -30.48
CA ASN A 58 6.07 1.92 -31.25
C ASN A 58 5.48 3.20 -30.64
N ALA A 59 5.03 3.13 -29.38
CA ALA A 59 4.39 4.26 -28.66
C ALA A 59 5.41 5.17 -27.97
N GLY A 60 6.60 5.39 -28.55
CA GLY A 60 7.63 6.26 -27.98
C GLY A 60 8.01 5.82 -26.56
N ILE A 61 8.03 6.78 -25.63
CA ILE A 61 8.43 6.55 -24.23
C ILE A 61 7.39 5.79 -23.38
N CYS A 62 6.17 5.46 -23.89
CA CYS A 62 5.06 4.99 -23.05
C CYS A 62 5.40 3.76 -22.22
N GLN A 63 6.09 2.76 -22.81
CA GLN A 63 6.48 1.56 -22.07
C GLN A 63 7.56 1.82 -21.01
N GLU A 64 8.59 2.58 -21.37
CA GLU A 64 9.67 3.00 -20.47
C GLU A 64 9.09 3.81 -19.31
N LEU A 65 8.21 4.76 -19.59
CA LEU A 65 7.53 5.57 -18.58
C LEU A 65 6.71 4.70 -17.60
N VAL A 66 5.93 3.76 -18.10
CA VAL A 66 5.18 2.84 -17.22
C VAL A 66 6.14 1.98 -16.40
N ALA A 67 7.20 1.44 -17.01
CA ALA A 67 8.15 0.57 -16.31
C ALA A 67 8.85 1.29 -15.16
N GLU A 68 9.24 2.55 -15.35
CA GLU A 68 10.02 3.31 -14.38
C GLU A 68 9.19 4.10 -13.38
N MET A 69 7.99 4.59 -13.78
CA MET A 69 7.20 5.49 -12.93
C MET A 69 5.96 4.84 -12.29
N LYS A 70 5.68 3.57 -12.56
CA LYS A 70 4.59 2.85 -11.87
C LYS A 70 4.85 2.79 -10.37
N GLY A 71 3.85 3.25 -9.60
CA GLY A 71 3.93 3.37 -8.14
C GLY A 71 4.39 4.75 -7.63
N GLU A 72 5.05 5.57 -8.45
CA GLU A 72 5.38 6.95 -8.07
C GLU A 72 4.12 7.83 -8.11
N MET A 73 3.31 7.70 -9.16
CA MET A 73 2.06 8.44 -9.33
C MET A 73 1.02 7.59 -10.07
N PRO A 74 -0.28 7.98 -10.07
CA PRO A 74 -1.29 7.31 -10.87
C PRO A 74 -1.02 7.41 -12.37
N ILE A 75 -1.19 6.28 -13.08
CA ILE A 75 -1.09 6.21 -14.53
C ILE A 75 -2.39 5.63 -15.10
N LEU A 76 -2.96 6.27 -16.12
CA LEU A 76 -4.10 5.77 -16.88
C LEU A 76 -3.70 5.59 -18.34
N GLY A 77 -3.78 4.38 -18.86
CA GLY A 77 -3.65 4.10 -20.29
C GLY A 77 -4.99 4.01 -20.98
N VAL A 78 -5.15 4.66 -22.13
CA VAL A 78 -6.36 4.59 -22.98
C VAL A 78 -5.99 3.93 -24.30
N CYS A 79 -6.68 2.85 -24.67
CA CYS A 79 -6.52 2.08 -25.89
C CYS A 79 -5.05 1.64 -26.10
N LEU A 80 -4.26 2.28 -26.95
CA LEU A 80 -2.83 2.02 -27.11
C LEU A 80 -2.06 2.14 -25.79
N GLY A 81 -2.42 3.12 -24.96
CA GLY A 81 -1.83 3.30 -23.63
C GLY A 81 -2.10 2.13 -22.67
N GLU A 82 -3.30 1.55 -22.71
CA GLU A 82 -3.62 0.32 -21.96
C GLU A 82 -2.80 -0.87 -22.46
N GLN A 83 -2.66 -1.02 -23.78
CA GLN A 83 -1.85 -2.09 -24.37
C GLN A 83 -0.38 -1.96 -24.00
N ALA A 84 0.15 -0.74 -23.92
CA ALA A 84 1.51 -0.50 -23.45
C ALA A 84 1.68 -0.90 -21.97
N ILE A 85 0.72 -0.59 -21.12
CA ILE A 85 0.69 -1.04 -19.73
C ILE A 85 0.71 -2.57 -19.68
N CYS A 86 -0.20 -3.24 -20.39
CA CYS A 86 -0.28 -4.70 -20.38
C CYS A 86 1.03 -5.37 -20.76
N GLN A 87 1.72 -4.86 -21.79
CA GLN A 87 3.02 -5.42 -22.21
C GLN A 87 4.12 -5.22 -21.17
N VAL A 88 4.18 -4.08 -20.50
CA VAL A 88 5.15 -3.84 -19.40
C VAL A 88 4.98 -4.82 -18.25
N TYR A 89 3.75 -5.27 -18.01
CA TYR A 89 3.46 -6.29 -16.99
C TYR A 89 3.58 -7.73 -17.50
N GLY A 90 4.04 -7.93 -18.75
CA GLY A 90 4.27 -9.25 -19.34
C GLY A 90 3.08 -9.81 -20.10
N GLY A 91 2.00 -9.04 -20.27
CA GLY A 91 0.87 -9.39 -21.12
C GLY A 91 1.23 -9.35 -22.61
N LYS A 92 0.46 -10.07 -23.42
CA LYS A 92 0.63 -10.13 -24.88
C LYS A 92 -0.50 -9.37 -25.55
N VAL A 93 -0.14 -8.53 -26.53
CA VAL A 93 -1.09 -7.80 -27.37
C VAL A 93 -1.16 -8.47 -28.75
N GLY A 94 -2.33 -9.02 -29.06
CA GLY A 94 -2.62 -9.70 -30.32
C GLY A 94 -3.70 -8.99 -31.12
N TYR A 95 -4.19 -9.66 -32.18
CA TYR A 95 -5.36 -9.16 -32.90
C TYR A 95 -6.62 -9.40 -32.07
N ALA A 96 -7.49 -8.40 -32.01
CA ALA A 96 -8.79 -8.51 -31.40
C ALA A 96 -9.63 -9.61 -32.09
N SER A 97 -10.52 -10.25 -31.35
CA SER A 97 -11.42 -11.29 -31.88
C SER A 97 -12.27 -10.77 -33.05
N ARG A 98 -12.55 -9.48 -33.03
CA ARG A 98 -13.29 -8.75 -34.08
C ARG A 98 -12.68 -7.37 -34.30
N LEU A 99 -12.66 -6.91 -35.54
CA LEU A 99 -12.33 -5.53 -35.86
C LEU A 99 -13.42 -4.60 -35.34
N MET A 100 -13.06 -3.77 -34.39
CA MET A 100 -13.94 -2.78 -33.77
C MET A 100 -13.53 -1.38 -34.23
N HIS A 101 -14.43 -0.69 -34.96
CA HIS A 101 -14.19 0.68 -35.43
C HIS A 101 -15.49 1.48 -35.33
N GLY A 102 -15.56 2.34 -34.29
CA GLY A 102 -16.76 3.14 -34.04
C GLY A 102 -17.98 2.30 -33.66
N LYS A 103 -17.81 1.26 -32.86
CA LYS A 103 -18.88 0.40 -32.37
C LYS A 103 -18.99 0.49 -30.86
N GLN A 104 -20.19 0.27 -30.34
CA GLN A 104 -20.45 0.11 -28.91
C GLN A 104 -20.53 -1.37 -28.54
N SER A 105 -20.03 -1.70 -27.35
CA SER A 105 -20.28 -2.95 -26.65
C SER A 105 -20.73 -2.66 -25.23
N ASP A 106 -21.42 -3.63 -24.64
CA ASP A 106 -21.70 -3.62 -23.21
C ASP A 106 -20.50 -4.23 -22.48
N ALA A 107 -19.94 -3.46 -21.54
CA ALA A 107 -18.77 -3.87 -20.75
C ALA A 107 -19.19 -4.05 -19.28
N LYS A 108 -18.91 -5.23 -18.75
CA LYS A 108 -19.10 -5.56 -17.34
C LYS A 108 -17.93 -5.06 -16.52
N LEU A 109 -18.21 -4.36 -15.40
CA LEU A 109 -17.22 -3.71 -14.55
C LEU A 109 -17.06 -4.42 -13.21
N ASP A 110 -15.83 -4.50 -12.71
CA ASP A 110 -15.56 -4.75 -11.31
C ASP A 110 -15.72 -3.44 -10.52
N LEU A 111 -16.84 -3.30 -9.82
CA LEU A 111 -17.16 -2.11 -9.04
C LEU A 111 -16.27 -1.93 -7.79
N THR A 112 -15.39 -2.87 -7.49
CA THR A 112 -14.38 -2.68 -6.45
C THR A 112 -13.21 -1.83 -6.91
N SER A 113 -13.04 -1.64 -8.25
CA SER A 113 -12.06 -0.73 -8.81
C SER A 113 -12.38 0.73 -8.49
N PRO A 114 -11.43 1.51 -7.98
CA PRO A 114 -11.64 2.93 -7.71
C PRO A 114 -11.94 3.72 -9.00
N LEU A 115 -11.46 3.23 -10.15
CA LEU A 115 -11.73 3.85 -11.45
C LEU A 115 -13.23 3.80 -11.82
N PHE A 116 -13.95 2.79 -11.36
CA PHE A 116 -15.38 2.57 -11.67
C PHE A 116 -16.33 2.93 -10.53
N ARG A 117 -15.85 3.68 -9.54
CA ARG A 117 -16.66 4.10 -8.39
C ARG A 117 -17.88 4.91 -8.82
N GLY A 118 -19.06 4.45 -8.36
CA GLY A 118 -20.33 5.11 -8.62
C GLY A 118 -20.90 4.87 -10.02
N LEU A 119 -20.37 3.89 -10.76
CA LEU A 119 -20.92 3.43 -12.05
C LEU A 119 -21.84 2.22 -11.85
N PRO A 120 -22.73 1.92 -12.81
CA PRO A 120 -23.47 0.67 -12.84
C PRO A 120 -22.57 -0.51 -13.20
N GLU A 121 -23.01 -1.75 -12.91
CA GLU A 121 -22.24 -2.98 -13.17
C GLU A 121 -21.93 -3.18 -14.65
N THR A 122 -22.80 -2.71 -15.56
CA THR A 122 -22.62 -2.78 -17.01
C THR A 122 -22.77 -1.39 -17.61
N ILE A 123 -21.83 -0.98 -18.46
CA ILE A 123 -21.83 0.29 -19.18
C ILE A 123 -21.62 0.08 -20.68
N LYS A 124 -22.08 1.05 -21.48
CA LYS A 124 -21.76 1.10 -22.91
C LYS A 124 -20.41 1.76 -23.12
N VAL A 125 -19.55 1.11 -23.91
CA VAL A 125 -18.19 1.59 -24.21
C VAL A 125 -17.94 1.66 -25.72
N ALA A 126 -17.27 2.72 -26.16
CA ALA A 126 -16.86 2.92 -27.55
C ALA A 126 -15.55 2.16 -27.84
N ARG A 127 -15.54 1.37 -28.87
CA ARG A 127 -14.37 0.55 -29.29
C ARG A 127 -13.88 1.00 -30.67
N TYR A 128 -12.57 1.28 -30.78
CA TYR A 128 -11.88 1.71 -32.01
C TYR A 128 -10.56 0.95 -32.19
N HIS A 129 -10.51 -0.35 -31.91
CA HIS A 129 -9.28 -1.12 -31.90
C HIS A 129 -9.32 -2.36 -32.79
N SER A 130 -8.18 -2.72 -33.35
CA SER A 130 -7.92 -3.98 -34.06
C SER A 130 -6.97 -4.90 -33.26
N LEU A 131 -6.35 -4.37 -32.21
CA LEU A 131 -5.50 -5.08 -31.28
C LEU A 131 -6.15 -5.05 -29.90
N ALA A 132 -5.93 -6.11 -29.12
CA ALA A 132 -6.35 -6.22 -27.72
C ALA A 132 -5.35 -7.10 -26.95
N VAL A 133 -5.37 -7.00 -25.62
CA VAL A 133 -4.57 -7.88 -24.77
C VAL A 133 -5.19 -9.27 -24.73
N GLU A 134 -4.37 -10.30 -24.85
CA GLU A 134 -4.78 -11.70 -24.68
C GLU A 134 -5.03 -11.97 -23.18
N ALA A 135 -6.27 -12.21 -22.78
CA ALA A 135 -6.67 -12.34 -21.37
C ALA A 135 -5.82 -13.39 -20.61
N ASP A 136 -5.56 -14.55 -21.24
CA ASP A 136 -4.77 -15.62 -20.64
C ASP A 136 -3.31 -15.22 -20.38
N SER A 137 -2.80 -14.24 -21.12
CA SER A 137 -1.42 -13.74 -20.93
C SER A 137 -1.25 -12.91 -19.67
N LEU A 138 -2.34 -12.45 -19.08
CA LEU A 138 -2.33 -11.70 -17.81
C LEU A 138 -2.33 -12.63 -16.59
N ASN A 139 -2.57 -13.93 -16.76
CA ASN A 139 -2.54 -14.89 -15.66
C ASN A 139 -1.14 -14.97 -15.03
N GLY A 140 -1.07 -14.71 -13.72
CA GLY A 140 0.18 -14.70 -12.96
C GLY A 140 0.96 -13.38 -13.03
N THR A 141 0.46 -12.37 -13.73
CA THR A 141 0.95 -11.00 -13.67
C THR A 141 0.38 -10.27 -12.45
N GLU A 142 0.84 -9.04 -12.21
CA GLU A 142 0.31 -8.18 -11.14
C GLU A 142 -0.92 -7.36 -11.58
N LEU A 143 -1.31 -7.45 -12.86
CA LEU A 143 -2.53 -6.79 -13.38
C LEU A 143 -3.77 -7.66 -13.11
N ALA A 144 -4.78 -7.04 -12.54
CA ALA A 144 -6.12 -7.59 -12.46
C ALA A 144 -6.96 -7.11 -13.65
N VAL A 145 -7.70 -8.01 -14.29
CA VAL A 145 -8.73 -7.65 -15.26
C VAL A 145 -9.94 -7.11 -14.50
N THR A 146 -10.34 -5.87 -14.76
CA THR A 146 -11.44 -5.18 -14.06
C THR A 146 -12.64 -4.88 -14.96
N SER A 147 -12.54 -5.14 -16.26
CA SER A 147 -13.67 -5.11 -17.17
C SER A 147 -13.46 -6.03 -18.37
N THR A 148 -14.56 -6.65 -18.82
CA THR A 148 -14.64 -7.43 -20.04
C THR A 148 -15.94 -7.12 -20.79
N THR A 149 -15.95 -7.28 -22.10
CA THR A 149 -17.20 -7.18 -22.88
C THR A 149 -18.09 -8.41 -22.69
N GLU A 150 -19.40 -8.20 -22.73
CA GLU A 150 -20.38 -9.29 -22.62
C GLU A 150 -20.50 -10.11 -23.93
N ASP A 151 -20.21 -9.51 -25.09
CA ASP A 151 -20.45 -10.10 -26.40
C ASP A 151 -19.31 -10.96 -26.92
N ASP A 152 -18.04 -10.63 -26.62
CA ASP A 152 -16.87 -11.36 -27.10
C ASP A 152 -15.83 -11.68 -26.01
N GLY A 153 -16.06 -11.19 -24.77
CA GLY A 153 -15.19 -11.48 -23.62
C GLY A 153 -13.84 -10.77 -23.65
N GLU A 154 -13.64 -9.82 -24.59
CA GLU A 154 -12.38 -9.08 -24.65
C GLU A 154 -12.16 -8.24 -23.39
N VAL A 155 -10.90 -8.17 -22.97
CA VAL A 155 -10.46 -7.32 -21.85
C VAL A 155 -10.70 -5.86 -22.21
N MET A 156 -11.45 -5.16 -21.36
CA MET A 156 -11.79 -3.75 -21.53
C MET A 156 -11.14 -2.87 -20.48
N ALA A 157 -10.71 -3.43 -19.37
CA ALA A 157 -9.90 -2.68 -18.41
C ALA A 157 -9.03 -3.59 -17.54
N VAL A 158 -7.91 -3.04 -17.13
CA VAL A 158 -6.93 -3.67 -16.22
C VAL A 158 -6.52 -2.70 -15.13
N GLU A 159 -6.09 -3.22 -13.97
CA GLU A 159 -5.48 -2.39 -12.94
C GLU A 159 -4.38 -3.11 -12.15
N ASP A 160 -3.32 -2.37 -11.78
CA ASP A 160 -2.50 -2.63 -10.61
C ASP A 160 -2.89 -1.59 -9.55
N ARG A 161 -3.80 -1.98 -8.67
CA ARG A 161 -4.34 -1.08 -7.64
C ARG A 161 -3.27 -0.59 -6.68
N GLY A 162 -2.31 -1.44 -6.38
CA GLY A 162 -1.22 -1.12 -5.46
C GLY A 162 -0.33 0.00 -5.98
N ARG A 163 0.01 -0.03 -7.27
CA ARG A 163 0.81 0.99 -7.93
C ARG A 163 0.00 2.09 -8.58
N ARG A 164 -1.33 2.04 -8.46
CA ARG A 164 -2.27 3.00 -9.06
C ARG A 164 -2.12 3.12 -10.59
N VAL A 165 -1.90 1.98 -11.24
CA VAL A 165 -1.84 1.88 -12.72
C VAL A 165 -3.15 1.32 -13.22
N PHE A 166 -3.77 2.01 -14.16
CA PHE A 166 -5.06 1.68 -14.72
C PHE A 166 -4.97 1.68 -16.24
N GLY A 167 -5.68 0.78 -16.89
CA GLY A 167 -5.81 0.75 -18.35
C GLY A 167 -7.27 0.55 -18.75
N VAL A 168 -7.71 1.25 -19.79
CA VAL A 168 -8.99 1.01 -20.46
C VAL A 168 -8.77 0.84 -21.96
N GLN A 169 -9.24 -0.27 -22.55
CA GLN A 169 -9.12 -0.54 -23.98
C GLN A 169 -10.10 0.30 -24.80
N PHE A 170 -11.21 0.71 -24.19
CA PHE A 170 -12.20 1.55 -24.82
C PHE A 170 -11.84 3.05 -24.71
N HIS A 171 -12.63 3.89 -25.38
CA HIS A 171 -12.43 5.34 -25.45
C HIS A 171 -13.38 6.07 -24.51
N PRO A 172 -12.94 6.48 -23.30
CA PRO A 172 -13.80 7.22 -22.36
C PRO A 172 -14.16 8.64 -22.88
N GLU A 173 -13.35 9.21 -23.76
CA GLU A 173 -13.56 10.53 -24.36
C GLU A 173 -14.59 10.54 -25.51
N SER A 174 -15.05 9.35 -25.91
CA SER A 174 -16.04 9.22 -26.98
C SER A 174 -17.46 9.50 -26.46
N ILE A 175 -18.26 10.23 -27.24
CA ILE A 175 -19.68 10.41 -26.98
C ILE A 175 -20.46 9.08 -26.92
N MET A 176 -19.87 8.00 -27.47
CA MET A 176 -20.43 6.64 -27.42
C MET A 176 -20.08 5.91 -26.13
N THR A 177 -19.35 6.55 -25.20
CA THR A 177 -19.11 6.07 -23.83
C THR A 177 -19.78 7.06 -22.85
N PRO A 178 -21.08 6.91 -22.56
CA PRO A 178 -21.82 7.90 -21.77
C PRO A 178 -21.23 8.15 -20.38
N GLU A 179 -20.64 7.10 -19.78
CA GLU A 179 -20.04 7.16 -18.44
C GLU A 179 -18.57 7.61 -18.46
N GLY A 180 -18.02 7.97 -19.62
CA GLY A 180 -16.61 8.30 -19.80
C GLY A 180 -16.13 9.46 -18.94
N HIS A 181 -16.94 10.52 -18.84
CA HIS A 181 -16.65 11.67 -17.97
C HIS A 181 -16.48 11.24 -16.51
N LYS A 182 -17.35 10.34 -16.02
CA LYS A 182 -17.27 9.84 -14.64
C LYS A 182 -16.00 9.00 -14.40
N ILE A 183 -15.58 8.21 -15.38
CA ILE A 183 -14.32 7.42 -15.33
C ILE A 183 -13.12 8.36 -15.21
N LEU A 184 -13.04 9.39 -16.05
CA LEU A 184 -11.96 10.38 -16.02
C LEU A 184 -11.99 11.22 -14.74
N GLN A 185 -13.18 11.60 -14.23
CA GLN A 185 -13.32 12.24 -12.92
C GLN A 185 -12.78 11.35 -11.81
N ASN A 186 -13.09 10.04 -11.82
CA ASN A 186 -12.58 9.11 -10.83
C ASN A 186 -11.05 9.01 -10.90
N PHE A 187 -10.45 9.03 -12.10
CA PHE A 187 -8.99 9.08 -12.23
C PHE A 187 -8.40 10.36 -11.62
N VAL A 188 -8.98 11.52 -11.88
CA VAL A 188 -8.57 12.78 -11.24
C VAL A 188 -8.68 12.70 -9.73
N ASP A 189 -9.75 12.12 -9.19
CA ASP A 189 -9.92 11.91 -7.76
C ASP A 189 -8.81 10.98 -7.20
N ILE A 190 -8.41 9.95 -7.96
CA ILE A 190 -7.29 9.06 -7.62
C ILE A 190 -5.98 9.84 -7.59
N THR A 191 -5.72 10.76 -8.52
CA THR A 191 -4.49 11.58 -8.51
C THR A 191 -4.43 12.50 -7.27
N LYS A 192 -5.57 12.94 -6.78
CA LYS A 192 -5.70 13.81 -5.59
C LYS A 192 -5.67 13.05 -4.27
N SER A 193 -5.89 11.73 -4.30
CA SER A 193 -6.00 10.90 -3.07
C SER A 193 -4.66 10.47 -2.46
N GLY A 194 -3.53 10.90 -2.99
CA GLY A 194 -2.20 10.47 -2.52
C GLY A 194 -1.88 8.99 -2.79
N ASN A 195 -0.76 8.50 -2.28
CA ASN A 195 -0.41 7.07 -2.31
C ASN A 195 -1.26 6.27 -1.29
N ILE A 196 -1.14 4.95 -1.27
CA ILE A 196 -1.91 4.10 -0.34
C ILE A 196 -1.67 4.47 1.13
N LEU A 197 -0.45 4.88 1.47
CA LEU A 197 -0.10 5.30 2.82
C LEU A 197 -0.81 6.61 3.21
N ASP A 198 -0.89 7.58 2.28
CA ASP A 198 -1.64 8.83 2.47
C ASP A 198 -3.12 8.55 2.70
N GLN A 199 -3.72 7.66 1.89
CA GLN A 199 -5.12 7.24 2.06
C GLN A 199 -5.37 6.59 3.42
N LEU A 200 -4.45 5.76 3.88
CA LEU A 200 -4.51 5.10 5.19
C LEU A 200 -4.40 6.12 6.31
N ALA A 201 -3.48 7.08 6.18
CA ALA A 201 -3.30 8.18 7.15
C ALA A 201 -4.53 9.09 7.20
N ASP A 202 -5.09 9.49 6.05
CA ASP A 202 -6.29 10.32 5.97
C ASP A 202 -7.50 9.62 6.60
N TYR A 203 -7.67 8.33 6.31
CA TYR A 203 -8.74 7.56 6.93
C TYR A 203 -8.54 7.43 8.46
N ALA A 204 -7.30 7.29 8.92
CA ALA A 204 -7.01 7.30 10.36
C ALA A 204 -7.39 8.65 10.99
N ARG A 205 -7.10 9.80 10.35
CA ARG A 205 -7.52 11.13 10.80
C ARG A 205 -9.05 11.23 10.93
N VAL A 206 -9.80 10.75 9.94
CA VAL A 206 -11.27 10.70 9.97
C VAL A 206 -11.77 9.85 11.14
N ARG A 207 -11.22 8.64 11.34
CA ARG A 207 -11.59 7.75 12.45
C ARG A 207 -11.35 8.41 13.82
N VAL A 208 -10.21 9.05 13.98
CA VAL A 208 -9.86 9.74 15.23
C VAL A 208 -10.81 10.90 15.50
N ALA A 209 -11.14 11.71 14.48
CA ALA A 209 -12.10 12.81 14.63
C ALA A 209 -13.47 12.32 15.11
N GLU A 210 -13.96 11.18 14.59
CA GLU A 210 -15.23 10.59 15.04
C GLU A 210 -15.17 10.04 16.47
N VAL A 211 -14.05 9.45 16.87
CA VAL A 211 -13.90 8.92 18.24
C VAL A 211 -13.78 10.05 19.25
N LYS A 212 -13.08 11.14 18.91
CA LYS A 212 -12.96 12.35 19.76
C LYS A 212 -14.31 13.01 20.06
N LYS A 213 -15.32 12.89 19.18
CA LYS A 213 -16.68 13.35 19.45
C LYS A 213 -17.36 12.58 20.58
N LYS A 214 -17.01 11.30 20.76
CA LYS A 214 -17.59 10.42 21.80
C LYS A 214 -16.82 10.49 23.11
N ILE A 215 -15.50 10.47 23.02
CA ILE A 215 -14.57 10.58 24.15
C ILE A 215 -13.55 11.66 23.78
N PRO A 216 -13.64 12.87 24.38
CA PRO A 216 -12.69 13.94 24.12
C PRO A 216 -11.25 13.57 24.49
N LEU A 217 -10.27 14.23 23.85
CA LEU A 217 -8.84 13.98 24.07
C LEU A 217 -8.46 14.04 25.55
N GLU A 218 -8.89 15.08 26.28
CA GLU A 218 -8.58 15.28 27.70
C GLU A 218 -9.11 14.16 28.59
N GLU A 219 -10.25 13.57 28.22
CA GLU A 219 -10.79 12.40 28.92
C GLU A 219 -9.98 11.14 28.65
N MET A 220 -9.60 10.91 27.38
CA MET A 220 -8.77 9.77 26.98
C MET A 220 -7.39 9.85 27.65
N LYS A 221 -6.78 11.04 27.66
CA LYS A 221 -5.51 11.32 28.32
C LYS A 221 -5.58 11.00 29.81
N ARG A 222 -6.57 11.53 30.51
CA ARG A 222 -6.79 11.26 31.93
C ARG A 222 -6.97 9.77 32.23
N LYS A 223 -7.72 9.02 31.35
CA LYS A 223 -7.86 7.57 31.48
C LYS A 223 -6.51 6.86 31.35
N ALA A 224 -5.71 7.20 30.35
CA ALA A 224 -4.39 6.62 30.15
C ALA A 224 -3.42 6.89 31.30
N GLU A 225 -3.38 8.13 31.77
CA GLU A 225 -2.50 8.58 32.88
C GLU A 225 -2.92 7.99 34.25
N SER A 226 -4.21 7.63 34.44
CA SER A 226 -4.70 7.02 35.67
C SER A 226 -4.42 5.50 35.75
N MET A 227 -3.95 4.88 34.68
CA MET A 227 -3.60 3.45 34.69
C MET A 227 -2.31 3.20 35.48
N PRO A 228 -2.15 2.00 36.09
CA PRO A 228 -0.90 1.61 36.74
C PRO A 228 0.31 1.83 35.82
N PRO A 229 1.44 2.35 36.29
CA PRO A 229 2.61 2.61 35.45
C PRO A 229 3.12 1.34 34.78
N ILE A 230 3.62 1.47 33.55
CA ILE A 230 4.40 0.42 32.88
C ILE A 230 5.86 0.72 33.19
N GLU A 231 6.51 -0.16 33.93
CA GLU A 231 7.91 0.02 34.31
C GLU A 231 8.85 -0.67 33.32
N GLY A 232 9.97 -0.03 33.02
CA GLY A 232 11.11 -0.64 32.35
C GLY A 232 10.94 -0.94 30.87
N PHE A 233 9.92 -0.46 30.18
CA PHE A 233 9.70 -0.71 28.75
C PHE A 233 9.79 -2.20 28.40
N PRO A 234 8.82 -3.04 28.74
CA PRO A 234 8.90 -4.51 28.60
C PRO A 234 9.26 -5.01 27.21
N PHE A 235 8.84 -4.30 26.17
CA PHE A 235 9.15 -4.65 24.80
C PHE A 235 10.64 -4.44 24.48
N GLU A 236 11.25 -3.36 24.94
CA GLU A 236 12.69 -3.13 24.76
C GLU A 236 13.53 -4.14 25.52
N GLN A 237 13.07 -4.54 26.71
CA GLN A 237 13.73 -5.61 27.46
C GLN A 237 13.66 -6.94 26.71
N ALA A 238 12.49 -7.26 26.14
CA ALA A 238 12.30 -8.48 25.36
C ALA A 238 13.18 -8.51 24.10
N LEU A 239 13.36 -7.35 23.41
CA LEU A 239 14.24 -7.24 22.24
C LEU A 239 15.73 -7.31 22.56
N LYS A 240 16.13 -7.16 23.81
CA LYS A 240 17.54 -7.27 24.26
C LYS A 240 17.92 -8.69 24.68
N SER A 241 17.01 -9.64 24.61
CA SER A 241 17.31 -11.05 24.86
C SER A 241 18.30 -11.61 23.82
N ASP A 242 19.01 -12.67 24.17
CA ASP A 242 19.95 -13.34 23.24
C ASP A 242 19.19 -13.93 22.04
N GLY A 243 19.74 -13.71 20.83
CA GLY A 243 19.21 -14.20 19.58
C GLY A 243 18.15 -13.27 18.93
N MET A 244 17.60 -13.74 17.81
CA MET A 244 16.59 -13.01 17.06
C MET A 244 15.25 -12.97 17.80
N SER A 245 14.69 -11.78 17.97
CA SER A 245 13.34 -11.58 18.52
C SER A 245 12.29 -11.71 17.43
N PHE A 246 11.19 -12.42 17.71
CA PHE A 246 10.09 -12.64 16.77
C PHE A 246 8.83 -11.90 17.20
N ILE A 247 8.44 -10.88 16.43
CA ILE A 247 7.18 -10.15 16.59
C ILE A 247 6.19 -10.77 15.62
N CYS A 248 5.23 -11.54 16.14
CA CYS A 248 4.29 -12.31 15.33
C CYS A 248 3.00 -11.50 15.13
N GLU A 249 2.62 -11.28 13.85
CA GLU A 249 1.52 -10.40 13.51
C GLU A 249 0.21 -11.15 13.29
N CYS A 250 -0.83 -10.75 14.02
CA CYS A 250 -2.21 -11.16 13.81
C CYS A 250 -2.84 -10.26 12.73
N LYS A 251 -2.93 -10.77 11.49
CA LYS A 251 -3.37 -10.01 10.31
C LYS A 251 -4.43 -10.75 9.50
N LYS A 252 -5.63 -10.17 9.40
CA LYS A 252 -6.74 -10.74 8.65
C LYS A 252 -6.67 -10.45 7.16
N ALA A 253 -6.30 -9.23 6.79
CA ALA A 253 -6.23 -8.74 5.41
C ALA A 253 -5.10 -7.71 5.24
N SER A 254 -4.76 -7.36 4.01
CA SER A 254 -3.85 -6.24 3.69
C SER A 254 -4.18 -5.62 2.33
N PRO A 255 -3.79 -4.34 2.06
CA PRO A 255 -4.01 -3.70 0.77
C PRO A 255 -3.40 -4.48 -0.40
N SER A 256 -2.20 -5.05 -0.23
CA SER A 256 -1.45 -5.74 -1.29
C SER A 256 -1.86 -7.20 -1.54
N LYS A 257 -2.54 -7.85 -0.59
CA LYS A 257 -2.87 -9.29 -0.64
C LYS A 257 -4.36 -9.60 -0.46
N GLY A 258 -5.17 -8.57 -0.22
CA GLY A 258 -6.59 -8.77 0.10
C GLY A 258 -6.79 -9.58 1.38
N LEU A 259 -7.76 -10.47 1.38
CA LEU A 259 -8.09 -11.34 2.52
C LEU A 259 -7.05 -12.46 2.67
N ILE A 260 -6.36 -12.49 3.82
CA ILE A 260 -5.31 -13.47 4.14
C ILE A 260 -5.88 -14.64 4.94
N ALA A 261 -6.73 -14.33 5.94
CA ALA A 261 -7.34 -15.32 6.85
C ALA A 261 -8.86 -15.10 6.87
N PRO A 262 -9.65 -15.87 6.06
CA PRO A 262 -11.11 -15.79 6.08
C PRO A 262 -11.68 -16.09 7.48
N GLU A 263 -11.23 -17.19 8.08
CA GLU A 263 -11.45 -17.48 9.50
C GLU A 263 -10.31 -16.84 10.31
N PHE A 264 -10.66 -15.99 11.26
CA PHE A 264 -9.69 -15.23 12.03
C PHE A 264 -9.96 -15.33 13.54
N PRO A 265 -9.66 -16.49 14.16
CA PRO A 265 -9.72 -16.67 15.61
C PRO A 265 -8.52 -15.99 16.27
N TYR A 266 -8.47 -14.65 16.21
CA TYR A 266 -7.32 -13.82 16.59
C TYR A 266 -6.77 -14.11 17.99
N LEU A 267 -7.62 -14.46 18.94
CA LEU A 267 -7.19 -14.74 20.31
C LEU A 267 -6.45 -16.09 20.40
N ASP A 268 -6.95 -17.11 19.71
CA ASP A 268 -6.29 -18.42 19.66
C ASP A 268 -4.97 -18.30 18.90
N ILE A 269 -4.95 -17.57 17.79
CA ILE A 269 -3.72 -17.27 17.03
C ILE A 269 -2.67 -16.57 17.92
N ALA A 270 -3.07 -15.56 18.70
CA ALA A 270 -2.15 -14.85 19.59
C ALA A 270 -1.59 -15.76 20.69
N ARG A 271 -2.43 -16.63 21.28
CA ARG A 271 -2.00 -17.63 22.26
C ARG A 271 -1.08 -18.69 21.66
N GLU A 272 -1.34 -19.15 20.43
CA GLU A 272 -0.45 -20.06 19.71
C GLU A 272 0.92 -19.43 19.47
N TYR A 273 0.98 -18.15 19.08
CA TYR A 273 2.23 -17.42 18.93
C TYR A 273 3.01 -17.30 20.24
N GLU A 274 2.32 -16.92 21.33
CA GLU A 274 2.94 -16.88 22.66
C GLU A 274 3.48 -18.25 23.09
N ALA A 275 2.66 -19.30 22.95
CA ALA A 275 3.06 -20.68 23.27
C ALA A 275 4.19 -21.22 22.38
N ALA A 276 4.31 -20.70 21.16
CA ALA A 276 5.43 -20.96 20.26
C ALA A 276 6.67 -20.12 20.56
N GLY A 277 6.63 -19.25 21.58
CA GLY A 277 7.76 -18.44 22.04
C GLY A 277 7.95 -17.14 21.26
N ALA A 278 6.88 -16.54 20.71
CA ALA A 278 6.95 -15.21 20.17
C ALA A 278 7.42 -14.21 21.24
N THR A 279 8.24 -13.24 20.84
CA THR A 279 8.75 -12.18 21.74
C THR A 279 7.66 -11.12 21.99
N ALA A 280 6.82 -10.87 21.00
CA ALA A 280 5.69 -9.93 21.08
C ALA A 280 4.62 -10.27 20.02
N ILE A 281 3.42 -9.74 20.22
CA ILE A 281 2.33 -9.81 19.24
C ILE A 281 2.16 -8.46 18.57
N SER A 282 2.06 -8.43 17.24
CA SER A 282 1.58 -7.27 16.48
C SER A 282 0.10 -7.45 16.14
N CYS A 283 -0.74 -6.50 16.56
CA CYS A 283 -2.18 -6.55 16.36
C CYS A 283 -2.65 -5.40 15.46
N LEU A 284 -3.18 -5.73 14.27
CA LEU A 284 -3.76 -4.75 13.35
C LEU A 284 -5.07 -4.20 13.93
N THR A 285 -5.19 -2.86 14.01
CA THR A 285 -6.41 -2.19 14.45
C THR A 285 -7.08 -1.35 13.36
N GLU A 286 -6.47 -1.22 12.19
CA GLU A 286 -7.04 -0.53 11.03
C GLU A 286 -8.20 -1.36 10.43
N PRO A 287 -9.47 -0.83 10.38
CA PRO A 287 -10.64 -1.65 10.09
C PRO A 287 -10.98 -1.82 8.61
N LYS A 288 -10.52 -0.94 7.71
CA LYS A 288 -10.97 -0.92 6.31
C LYS A 288 -10.13 -1.85 5.42
N TRP A 289 -8.84 -1.63 5.36
CA TRP A 289 -7.95 -2.39 4.47
C TRP A 289 -7.35 -3.63 5.15
N PHE A 290 -7.08 -3.54 6.45
CA PHE A 290 -6.53 -4.66 7.22
C PHE A 290 -7.60 -5.48 7.94
N GLN A 291 -8.85 -5.02 7.95
CA GLN A 291 -9.96 -5.65 8.67
C GLN A 291 -9.63 -5.91 10.15
N GLY A 292 -8.82 -5.03 10.73
CA GLY A 292 -8.42 -5.03 12.13
C GLY A 292 -9.49 -4.47 13.06
N SER A 293 -9.24 -4.53 14.37
CA SER A 293 -10.18 -4.00 15.36
C SER A 293 -9.47 -3.63 16.67
N LYS A 294 -9.89 -2.54 17.30
CA LYS A 294 -9.48 -2.18 18.66
C LYS A 294 -9.87 -3.27 19.68
N LYS A 295 -11.00 -3.94 19.46
CA LYS A 295 -11.42 -5.08 20.26
C LYS A 295 -10.42 -6.22 20.23
N TYR A 296 -9.83 -6.51 19.05
CA TYR A 296 -8.79 -7.55 18.95
C TYR A 296 -7.58 -7.20 19.82
N LEU A 297 -7.14 -5.95 19.77
CA LEU A 297 -6.03 -5.46 20.58
C LEU A 297 -6.31 -5.61 22.08
N GLU A 298 -7.48 -5.14 22.53
CA GLU A 298 -7.89 -5.17 23.93
C GLU A 298 -7.96 -6.61 24.46
N GLU A 299 -8.60 -7.50 23.71
CA GLU A 299 -8.75 -8.91 24.12
C GLU A 299 -7.41 -9.66 24.06
N ILE A 300 -6.57 -9.44 23.05
CA ILE A 300 -5.23 -10.05 22.99
C ILE A 300 -4.39 -9.57 24.16
N ALA A 301 -4.32 -8.25 24.40
CA ALA A 301 -3.52 -7.67 25.48
C ALA A 301 -3.94 -8.14 26.88
N ALA A 302 -5.22 -8.49 27.05
CA ALA A 302 -5.74 -9.06 28.31
C ALA A 302 -5.47 -10.55 28.48
N ASN A 303 -5.08 -11.28 27.42
CA ASN A 303 -5.00 -12.74 27.41
C ASN A 303 -3.62 -13.32 27.09
N VAL A 304 -2.61 -12.47 26.81
CA VAL A 304 -1.20 -12.87 26.64
C VAL A 304 -0.34 -12.13 27.65
N SER A 305 0.80 -12.71 28.02
CA SER A 305 1.76 -12.11 28.94
C SER A 305 2.86 -11.30 28.24
N ILE A 306 3.12 -11.59 26.97
CA ILE A 306 4.10 -10.90 26.15
C ILE A 306 3.59 -9.54 25.65
N PRO A 307 4.48 -8.57 25.34
CA PRO A 307 4.08 -7.24 24.86
C PRO A 307 3.23 -7.30 23.60
N VAL A 308 2.22 -6.41 23.51
CA VAL A 308 1.36 -6.28 22.33
C VAL A 308 1.57 -4.91 21.68
N LEU A 309 1.88 -4.92 20.39
CA LEU A 309 2.00 -3.76 19.53
C LEU A 309 0.63 -3.41 18.94
N ARG A 310 0.18 -2.18 19.09
CA ARG A 310 -0.87 -1.61 18.25
C ARG A 310 -0.31 -1.27 16.87
N LYS A 311 -0.59 -2.07 15.87
CA LYS A 311 -0.22 -1.81 14.48
C LYS A 311 -1.36 -1.04 13.80
N ASP A 312 -1.18 0.28 13.68
CA ASP A 312 -2.13 1.23 13.08
C ASP A 312 -1.35 2.45 12.58
N PHE A 313 -1.98 3.32 11.80
CA PHE A 313 -1.41 4.56 11.29
C PHE A 313 -1.63 5.67 12.34
N THR A 314 -0.64 5.89 13.20
CA THR A 314 -0.72 6.85 14.31
C THR A 314 -0.53 8.27 13.79
N VAL A 315 -1.64 8.99 13.58
CA VAL A 315 -1.68 10.34 13.01
C VAL A 315 -2.10 11.42 14.01
N ASP A 316 -2.43 11.03 15.24
CA ASP A 316 -2.93 11.92 16.29
C ASP A 316 -2.55 11.36 17.67
N GLU A 317 -2.15 12.25 18.59
CA GLU A 317 -1.77 11.87 19.96
C GLU A 317 -2.86 11.09 20.72
N TYR A 318 -4.13 11.29 20.35
CA TYR A 318 -5.25 10.52 20.87
C TYR A 318 -5.03 9.02 20.75
N MET A 319 -4.47 8.57 19.61
CA MET A 319 -4.24 7.15 19.35
C MET A 319 -3.19 6.56 20.30
N ILE A 320 -2.25 7.36 20.79
CA ILE A 320 -1.22 6.92 21.74
C ILE A 320 -1.86 6.67 23.11
N TYR A 321 -2.66 7.64 23.60
CA TYR A 321 -3.40 7.48 24.85
C TYR A 321 -4.40 6.32 24.77
N GLU A 322 -5.11 6.20 23.63
CA GLU A 322 -6.05 5.10 23.39
C GLU A 322 -5.34 3.74 23.37
N ALA A 323 -4.15 3.63 22.75
CA ALA A 323 -3.35 2.39 22.75
C ALA A 323 -3.01 1.96 24.18
N ARG A 324 -2.64 2.92 25.03
CA ARG A 324 -2.38 2.69 26.45
C ARG A 324 -3.62 2.11 27.16
N VAL A 325 -4.80 2.71 26.95
CA VAL A 325 -6.07 2.28 27.56
C VAL A 325 -6.47 0.88 27.08
N LEU A 326 -6.22 0.55 25.83
CA LEU A 326 -6.49 -0.78 25.24
C LEU A 326 -5.46 -1.85 25.67
N GLY A 327 -4.46 -1.51 26.49
CA GLY A 327 -3.50 -2.45 27.03
C GLY A 327 -2.24 -2.68 26.18
N ALA A 328 -2.07 -1.97 25.06
CA ALA A 328 -0.83 -2.03 24.29
C ALA A 328 0.40 -1.66 25.13
N LYS A 329 1.54 -2.25 24.79
CA LYS A 329 2.86 -1.89 25.34
C LYS A 329 3.75 -1.21 24.31
N VAL A 330 3.34 -1.27 23.05
CA VAL A 330 4.09 -0.74 21.91
C VAL A 330 3.13 -0.05 20.95
N ILE A 331 3.58 1.04 20.35
CA ILE A 331 2.90 1.75 19.26
C ILE A 331 3.79 1.80 18.02
N LEU A 332 3.17 2.07 16.88
CA LEU A 332 3.86 2.32 15.61
C LEU A 332 3.80 3.81 15.29
N LEU A 333 4.94 4.39 14.97
CA LEU A 333 5.08 5.73 14.38
C LEU A 333 5.74 5.59 13.03
N ILE A 334 5.25 6.23 11.97
CA ILE A 334 5.74 6.05 10.60
C ILE A 334 6.31 7.38 10.11
N CYS A 335 7.61 7.42 9.77
CA CYS A 335 8.31 8.63 9.31
C CYS A 335 7.64 9.26 8.08
N ALA A 336 7.19 8.45 7.13
CA ALA A 336 6.59 8.91 5.89
C ALA A 336 5.29 9.73 6.06
N ILE A 337 4.59 9.62 7.21
CA ILE A 337 3.31 10.33 7.46
C ILE A 337 3.36 11.33 8.61
N LEU A 338 4.53 11.46 9.26
CA LEU A 338 4.75 12.37 10.39
C LEU A 338 5.93 13.30 10.07
N ASP A 339 5.76 14.59 10.36
CA ASP A 339 6.88 15.51 10.37
C ASP A 339 7.77 15.32 11.62
N ASP A 340 8.96 15.91 11.63
CA ASP A 340 9.97 15.69 12.67
C ASP A 340 9.52 16.20 14.06
N GLU A 341 8.79 17.30 14.10
CA GLU A 341 8.27 17.88 15.36
C GLU A 341 7.20 16.95 15.95
N THR A 342 6.28 16.48 15.12
CA THR A 342 5.22 15.54 15.51
C THR A 342 5.81 14.20 15.94
N LEU A 343 6.78 13.67 15.17
CA LEU A 343 7.45 12.40 15.49
C LEU A 343 8.10 12.47 16.87
N LYS A 344 8.90 13.50 17.12
CA LYS A 344 9.54 13.75 18.43
C LYS A 344 8.52 13.90 19.56
N LYS A 345 7.44 14.66 19.34
CA LYS A 345 6.34 14.84 20.29
C LYS A 345 5.70 13.49 20.65
N TYR A 346 5.41 12.64 19.64
CA TYR A 346 4.73 11.36 19.86
C TYR A 346 5.61 10.34 20.57
N ILE A 347 6.91 10.33 20.28
CA ILE A 347 7.89 9.54 21.04
C ILE A 347 7.84 9.97 22.53
N GLY A 348 7.88 11.28 22.81
CA GLY A 348 7.81 11.79 24.18
C GLY A 348 6.50 11.44 24.91
N ILE A 349 5.36 11.46 24.22
CA ILE A 349 4.06 11.03 24.80
C ILE A 349 4.11 9.53 25.13
N ALA A 350 4.57 8.70 24.20
CA ALA A 350 4.70 7.25 24.40
C ALA A 350 5.58 6.96 25.63
N ASP A 351 6.73 7.61 25.73
CA ASP A 351 7.68 7.48 26.85
C ASP A 351 7.04 7.84 28.18
N SER A 352 6.30 8.94 28.24
CA SER A 352 5.61 9.38 29.47
C SER A 352 4.57 8.39 29.98
N LEU A 353 4.05 7.54 29.08
CA LEU A 353 3.08 6.48 29.39
C LEU A 353 3.73 5.10 29.61
N GLY A 354 5.06 4.99 29.49
CA GLY A 354 5.79 3.73 29.55
C GLY A 354 5.59 2.84 28.31
N LEU A 355 5.10 3.40 27.21
CA LEU A 355 4.97 2.69 25.93
C LEU A 355 6.28 2.75 25.16
N SER A 356 6.69 1.65 24.55
CA SER A 356 7.72 1.67 23.50
C SER A 356 7.13 2.17 22.19
N ALA A 357 7.92 2.89 21.38
CA ALA A 357 7.55 3.28 20.02
C ALA A 357 8.49 2.62 19.02
N ILE A 358 7.94 1.83 18.09
CA ILE A 358 8.65 1.45 16.87
C ILE A 358 8.49 2.61 15.89
N VAL A 359 9.61 3.20 15.48
CA VAL A 359 9.64 4.23 14.45
C VAL A 359 9.96 3.56 13.12
N GLU A 360 8.95 3.42 12.26
CA GLU A 360 9.07 2.77 10.96
C GLU A 360 9.69 3.73 9.95
N ALA A 361 10.71 3.25 9.24
CA ALA A 361 11.44 3.95 8.19
C ALA A 361 11.62 3.06 6.96
N HIS A 362 11.76 3.68 5.77
CA HIS A 362 11.85 2.99 4.49
C HIS A 362 13.18 3.23 3.76
N ASP A 363 13.81 4.36 4.04
CA ASP A 363 15.04 4.81 3.38
C ASP A 363 16.02 5.46 4.36
N GLU A 364 17.15 5.93 3.82
CA GLU A 364 18.24 6.56 4.60
C GLU A 364 17.79 7.85 5.28
N GLU A 365 17.02 8.69 4.59
CA GLU A 365 16.54 9.96 5.14
C GLU A 365 15.60 9.73 6.31
N GLU A 366 14.67 8.80 6.19
CA GLU A 366 13.73 8.45 7.24
C GLU A 366 14.42 7.82 8.46
N VAL A 367 15.46 6.99 8.25
CA VAL A 367 16.28 6.44 9.34
C VAL A 367 17.02 7.55 10.09
N ASP A 368 17.62 8.51 9.38
CA ASP A 368 18.31 9.64 10.00
C ASP A 368 17.32 10.54 10.77
N ARG A 369 16.12 10.78 10.25
CA ARG A 369 15.03 11.49 10.92
C ARG A 369 14.57 10.77 12.20
N ALA A 370 14.37 9.46 12.13
CA ALA A 370 14.01 8.64 13.29
C ALA A 370 15.06 8.73 14.41
N ALA A 371 16.33 8.59 14.06
CA ALA A 371 17.44 8.71 15.01
C ALA A 371 17.53 10.13 15.61
N ALA A 372 17.39 11.17 14.81
CA ALA A 372 17.37 12.57 15.27
C ALA A 372 16.18 12.91 16.17
N ALA A 373 15.02 12.26 15.97
CA ALA A 373 13.85 12.39 16.82
C ALA A 373 14.01 11.69 18.20
N GLY A 374 15.07 10.90 18.37
CA GLY A 374 15.34 10.17 19.62
C GLY A 374 14.69 8.78 19.69
N ALA A 375 14.43 8.14 18.55
CA ALA A 375 13.91 6.78 18.51
C ALA A 375 14.86 5.79 19.19
N ARG A 376 14.36 5.00 20.13
CA ARG A 376 15.09 3.89 20.76
C ARG A 376 14.90 2.57 20.00
N ILE A 377 13.89 2.50 19.15
CA ILE A 377 13.61 1.36 18.29
C ILE A 377 13.30 1.90 16.90
N ILE A 378 14.06 1.47 15.90
CA ILE A 378 13.81 1.76 14.49
C ILE A 378 13.40 0.48 13.79
N GLY A 379 12.24 0.49 13.16
CA GLY A 379 11.76 -0.58 12.30
C GLY A 379 11.98 -0.23 10.84
N VAL A 380 12.71 -1.05 10.08
CA VAL A 380 12.83 -0.86 8.64
C VAL A 380 11.88 -1.77 7.91
N ASN A 381 10.97 -1.15 7.15
CA ASN A 381 10.05 -1.89 6.31
C ASN A 381 10.71 -2.20 4.96
N ASN A 382 11.02 -3.48 4.74
CA ASN A 382 11.61 -3.98 3.50
C ASN A 382 10.64 -3.94 2.30
N ARG A 383 9.38 -3.62 2.55
CA ARG A 383 8.39 -3.40 1.48
C ARG A 383 8.39 -1.95 1.08
N ASN A 384 8.74 -1.68 -0.15
CA ASN A 384 8.53 -0.38 -0.75
C ASN A 384 7.01 -0.12 -0.87
N LEU A 385 6.50 0.96 -0.27
CA LEU A 385 5.08 1.27 -0.27
C LEU A 385 4.59 1.91 -1.58
N LYS A 386 5.51 2.23 -2.51
CA LYS A 386 5.17 2.78 -3.83
C LYS A 386 4.86 1.68 -4.83
N ASP A 387 5.65 0.59 -4.83
CA ASP A 387 5.58 -0.47 -5.82
C ASP A 387 5.38 -1.89 -5.24
N PHE A 388 5.31 -2.00 -3.89
CA PHE A 388 5.19 -3.24 -3.12
C PHE A 388 6.32 -4.27 -3.32
N THR A 389 7.42 -3.89 -3.98
CA THR A 389 8.63 -4.73 -4.01
C THR A 389 9.15 -4.97 -2.59
N VAL A 390 9.79 -6.11 -2.38
CA VAL A 390 10.30 -6.51 -1.06
C VAL A 390 11.74 -6.96 -1.20
N ASP A 391 12.65 -6.28 -0.48
CA ASP A 391 14.06 -6.62 -0.43
C ASP A 391 14.57 -6.57 1.02
N ILE A 392 14.92 -7.73 1.59
CA ILE A 392 15.44 -7.82 2.97
C ILE A 392 16.78 -7.13 3.17
N HIS A 393 17.56 -6.96 2.07
CA HIS A 393 18.85 -6.26 2.12
C HIS A 393 18.69 -4.79 2.49
N ASN A 394 17.49 -4.20 2.29
CA ASN A 394 17.20 -2.83 2.73
C ASN A 394 17.46 -2.67 4.23
N SER A 395 16.93 -3.57 5.07
CA SER A 395 17.20 -3.56 6.52
C SER A 395 18.68 -3.68 6.84
N ILE A 396 19.41 -4.55 6.14
CA ILE A 396 20.83 -4.79 6.38
C ILE A 396 21.66 -3.55 6.04
N ASN A 397 21.38 -2.93 4.91
CA ASN A 397 22.05 -1.71 4.44
C ASN A 397 21.82 -0.54 5.40
N LEU A 398 20.56 -0.33 5.80
CA LEU A 398 20.16 0.78 6.67
C LEU A 398 20.61 0.58 8.12
N ARG A 399 20.78 -0.65 8.60
CA ARG A 399 21.27 -0.93 9.97
C ARG A 399 22.59 -0.22 10.27
N ASN A 400 23.47 -0.10 9.28
CA ASN A 400 24.78 0.53 9.48
C ASN A 400 24.70 2.06 9.74
N ARG A 401 23.58 2.69 9.46
CA ARG A 401 23.32 4.13 9.76
C ARG A 401 22.81 4.34 11.18
N VAL A 402 22.27 3.30 11.81
CA VAL A 402 21.64 3.38 13.11
C VAL A 402 22.66 3.21 14.23
N PRO A 403 22.68 4.08 15.27
CA PRO A 403 23.55 3.93 16.43
C PRO A 403 23.43 2.54 17.07
N GLY A 404 24.54 2.03 17.63
CA GLY A 404 24.61 0.66 18.15
C GLY A 404 23.73 0.37 19.37
N ASP A 405 23.34 1.41 20.11
CA ASP A 405 22.44 1.36 21.27
C ASP A 405 20.96 1.44 20.91
N VAL A 406 20.63 1.78 19.66
CA VAL A 406 19.26 1.77 19.14
C VAL A 406 18.92 0.36 18.68
N LEU A 407 17.78 -0.16 19.17
CA LEU A 407 17.24 -1.45 18.75
C LEU A 407 16.72 -1.39 17.33
N PHE A 408 16.90 -2.44 16.55
CA PHE A 408 16.58 -2.46 15.14
C PHE A 408 15.71 -3.66 14.77
N ILE A 409 14.61 -3.41 14.07
CA ILE A 409 13.64 -4.41 13.64
C ILE A 409 13.55 -4.40 12.11
N ALA A 410 13.59 -5.60 11.50
CA ALA A 410 13.29 -5.78 10.09
C ALA A 410 11.81 -6.18 9.92
N GLU A 411 11.10 -5.47 9.07
CA GLU A 411 9.69 -5.73 8.79
C GLU A 411 9.50 -6.14 7.33
N SER A 412 8.59 -7.06 7.06
CA SER A 412 8.27 -7.59 5.73
C SER A 412 9.37 -8.43 5.07
N GLY A 413 8.97 -9.40 4.25
CA GLY A 413 9.85 -10.16 3.37
C GLY A 413 10.51 -11.39 3.97
N ILE A 414 10.47 -11.59 5.27
CA ILE A 414 11.13 -12.69 5.97
C ILE A 414 10.33 -13.98 5.76
N ARG A 415 10.96 -15.03 5.21
CA ARG A 415 10.29 -16.27 4.79
C ARG A 415 11.03 -17.55 5.20
N SER A 416 12.33 -17.48 5.40
CA SER A 416 13.20 -18.66 5.63
C SER A 416 14.16 -18.47 6.78
N ARG A 417 14.82 -19.56 7.20
CA ARG A 417 15.89 -19.51 8.19
C ARG A 417 17.10 -18.74 7.66
N GLU A 418 17.39 -18.87 6.39
CA GLU A 418 18.48 -18.18 5.71
C GLU A 418 18.31 -16.66 5.82
N ASP A 419 17.08 -16.15 5.64
CA ASP A 419 16.76 -14.72 5.83
C ASP A 419 17.07 -14.27 7.27
N ILE A 420 16.70 -15.10 8.25
CA ILE A 420 16.97 -14.82 9.68
C ILE A 420 18.48 -14.77 9.94
N GLU A 421 19.23 -15.76 9.46
CA GLU A 421 20.70 -15.82 9.64
C GLU A 421 21.41 -14.62 8.99
N GLU A 422 20.89 -14.14 7.87
CA GLU A 422 21.41 -12.95 7.20
C GLU A 422 21.16 -11.69 8.03
N LEU A 423 19.94 -11.53 8.56
CA LEU A 423 19.57 -10.43 9.44
C LEU A 423 20.34 -10.48 10.78
N GLU A 424 20.57 -11.67 11.36
CA GLU A 424 21.41 -11.85 12.55
C GLU A 424 22.84 -11.37 12.30
N ARG A 425 23.45 -11.77 11.16
CA ARG A 425 24.77 -11.26 10.73
C ARG A 425 24.79 -9.74 10.54
N GLY A 426 23.65 -9.18 10.07
CA GLY A 426 23.41 -7.74 9.96
C GLY A 426 23.15 -7.03 11.29
N ARG A 427 23.21 -7.73 12.45
CA ARG A 427 22.96 -7.17 13.79
C ARG A 427 21.56 -6.58 13.95
N VAL A 428 20.55 -7.19 13.33
CA VAL A 428 19.14 -6.89 13.53
C VAL A 428 18.68 -7.56 14.84
N ASN A 429 17.96 -6.83 15.69
CA ASN A 429 17.53 -7.32 17.00
C ASN A 429 16.23 -8.14 16.93
N GLY A 430 15.36 -7.85 15.96
CA GLY A 430 14.07 -8.52 15.84
C GLY A 430 13.49 -8.45 14.45
N VAL A 431 12.53 -9.33 14.18
CA VAL A 431 11.79 -9.40 12.92
C VAL A 431 10.30 -9.33 13.18
N LEU A 432 9.57 -8.57 12.34
CA LEU A 432 8.11 -8.55 12.36
C LEU A 432 7.58 -9.36 11.17
N ILE A 433 6.87 -10.44 11.47
CA ILE A 433 6.41 -11.43 10.49
C ILE A 433 4.89 -11.59 10.58
N GLY A 434 4.20 -11.40 9.46
CA GLY A 434 2.75 -11.54 9.39
C GLY A 434 2.30 -12.61 8.40
N GLU A 435 2.36 -12.34 7.10
CA GLU A 435 1.70 -13.16 6.07
C GLU A 435 2.14 -14.62 6.09
N SER A 436 3.44 -14.91 6.16
CA SER A 436 3.96 -16.28 6.14
C SER A 436 3.47 -17.10 7.34
N LEU A 437 3.47 -16.52 8.54
CA LEU A 437 2.97 -17.17 9.74
C LEU A 437 1.43 -17.30 9.73
N MET A 438 0.71 -16.29 9.25
CA MET A 438 -0.76 -16.37 9.14
C MET A 438 -1.23 -17.47 8.20
N ARG A 439 -0.53 -17.70 7.10
CA ARG A 439 -0.85 -18.75 6.12
C ARG A 439 -0.38 -20.15 6.54
N ALA A 440 0.51 -20.25 7.52
CA ALA A 440 1.00 -21.54 8.00
C ALA A 440 -0.12 -22.32 8.72
N PRO A 441 -0.31 -23.60 8.40
CA PRO A 441 -1.31 -24.43 9.10
C PRO A 441 -0.95 -24.67 10.57
N ASP A 442 0.34 -24.82 10.90
CA ASP A 442 0.90 -24.90 12.24
C ASP A 442 1.88 -23.75 12.47
N LYS A 443 1.50 -22.84 13.34
CA LYS A 443 2.26 -21.61 13.63
C LYS A 443 3.51 -21.89 14.47
N ARG A 444 3.44 -22.91 15.33
CA ARG A 444 4.60 -23.32 16.13
C ARG A 444 5.66 -23.93 15.24
N GLU A 445 5.29 -24.86 14.34
CA GLU A 445 6.23 -25.46 13.40
C GLU A 445 6.85 -24.39 12.47
N ALA A 446 6.03 -23.45 11.98
CA ALA A 446 6.52 -22.38 11.14
C ALA A 446 7.52 -21.46 11.87
N LEU A 447 7.26 -21.13 13.13
CA LEU A 447 8.17 -20.31 13.93
C LEU A 447 9.45 -21.06 14.29
N ASN A 448 9.37 -22.35 14.63
CA ASN A 448 10.53 -23.20 14.91
C ASN A 448 11.44 -23.33 13.67
N LYS A 449 10.87 -23.51 12.48
CA LYS A 449 11.66 -23.50 11.23
C LYS A 449 12.44 -22.21 11.02
N LEU A 450 11.84 -21.07 11.34
CA LEU A 450 12.54 -19.78 11.25
C LEU A 450 13.66 -19.65 12.30
N ARG A 451 13.51 -20.28 13.45
CA ARG A 451 14.55 -20.35 14.50
C ARG A 451 15.67 -21.35 14.18
N GLY A 452 15.43 -22.31 13.30
CA GLY A 452 16.34 -23.43 13.03
C GLY A 452 16.20 -24.57 14.05
N GLU A 453 15.02 -24.73 14.62
CA GLU A 453 14.65 -25.78 15.59
C GLU A 453 13.80 -26.89 14.94
#